data_0f3ad32e9ceea752f017521460e5f736
#
_entry.id   0f3ad32e9ceea752f017521460e5f736
#
_cell.length_a   1.000
_cell.length_b   1.000
_cell.length_c   1.000
_cell.angle_alpha   90.00
_cell.angle_beta   90.00
_cell.angle_gamma   90.00
#
_symmetry.space_group_name_H-M   'P 1'
#
loop_
_entity.id
_entity.type
_entity.pdbx_description
1 polymer ?
#
loop_
_entity_poly.entity_id
_entity_poly.type
_entity_poly.pdbx_seq_one_letter_code
_entity_poly.pdbx_strand_id
1 'polypeptide(L)'
;MLRSYLSKMAVVCCVLGAAALLVAAQPPEETKPLVRTVTIPISIFTRQELKEKKVDEIIDAAELSVMEDKESQQILSLRSTNDAPITLAVLIQDELVSSFNLQLKPIGDFIRQLPEGSRVMVGYLRGGSMGTRQRFTTDLSKAADSLRIVSGSVATAGTGPYGGVATTMKRFEAMPAGRRAILLVSDGFDVTEGEAPGSVLHAPDLERAISRAQRTGVAVYSFYFPTGLTENLGVRSIAGQAGLDRLSYETGGRSYSQGSGAPVTLTPFFDDINMALKRQFSLTYLSTHMKKGYHRVEVKSSNPEVTIRHPQGYYYR
;
A
#
# COMPACT_ATOMS: atom_id res chain seq x y z
N MET A 1 -26.53 87.37 -16.42
CA MET A 1 -26.71 86.24 -15.41
C MET A 1 -26.54 84.84 -16.05
N LEU A 2 -26.56 84.67 -17.34
CA LEU A 2 -26.47 83.33 -17.99
C LEU A 2 -25.04 82.71 -18.04
N ARG A 3 -23.99 83.53 -18.10
CA ARG A 3 -22.59 83.07 -18.16
C ARG A 3 -22.02 82.47 -16.87
N SER A 4 -22.58 82.79 -15.71
CA SER A 4 -22.14 82.31 -14.42
C SER A 4 -22.60 80.85 -14.11
N TYR A 5 -23.71 80.42 -14.73
CA TYR A 5 -24.25 79.05 -14.49
C TYR A 5 -23.55 78.02 -15.38
N LEU A 6 -23.09 78.35 -16.54
CA LEU A 6 -22.36 77.40 -17.43
C LEU A 6 -20.97 77.08 -16.91
N SER A 7 -20.29 78.01 -16.23
CA SER A 7 -18.99 77.73 -15.62
C SER A 7 -19.05 76.82 -14.39
N LYS A 8 -20.13 76.92 -13.60
CA LYS A 8 -20.33 76.02 -12.40
C LYS A 8 -20.80 74.63 -12.81
N MET A 9 -21.49 74.44 -13.87
CA MET A 9 -21.93 73.15 -14.37
C MET A 9 -20.79 72.36 -15.01
N ALA A 10 -19.84 73.03 -15.65
CA ALA A 10 -18.66 72.39 -16.24
C ALA A 10 -17.67 71.83 -15.15
N VAL A 11 -17.55 72.57 -14.03
CA VAL A 11 -16.70 72.14 -12.94
C VAL A 11 -17.30 70.92 -12.18
N VAL A 12 -18.62 70.83 -12.02
CA VAL A 12 -19.30 69.71 -11.37
C VAL A 12 -19.23 68.46 -12.24
N CYS A 13 -19.31 68.56 -13.55
CA CYS A 13 -19.16 67.40 -14.44
C CYS A 13 -17.72 66.87 -14.49
N CYS A 14 -16.70 67.71 -14.34
CA CYS A 14 -15.31 67.24 -14.29
C CYS A 14 -14.96 66.55 -12.95
N VAL A 15 -15.58 66.95 -11.86
CA VAL A 15 -15.33 66.29 -10.53
C VAL A 15 -16.05 64.95 -10.44
N LEU A 16 -17.23 64.79 -11.05
CA LEU A 16 -17.93 63.50 -11.10
C LEU A 16 -17.29 62.52 -12.10
N GLY A 17 -16.66 62.99 -13.15
CA GLY A 17 -15.91 62.14 -14.08
C GLY A 17 -14.58 61.62 -13.53
N ALA A 18 -13.91 62.36 -12.63
CA ALA A 18 -12.67 61.89 -11.97
C ALA A 18 -12.91 60.90 -10.84
N ALA A 19 -14.10 60.90 -10.22
CA ALA A 19 -14.43 59.91 -9.19
C ALA A 19 -14.80 58.52 -9.77
N ALA A 20 -15.21 58.44 -11.03
CA ALA A 20 -15.57 57.19 -11.69
C ALA A 20 -14.37 56.38 -12.23
N LEU A 21 -13.17 56.97 -12.25
CA LEU A 21 -11.94 56.30 -12.74
C LEU A 21 -11.06 55.70 -11.67
N LEU A 22 -11.44 55.80 -10.37
CA LEU A 22 -10.70 55.21 -9.23
C LEU A 22 -11.28 53.89 -8.71
N VAL A 23 -12.26 53.30 -9.42
CA VAL A 23 -12.66 51.89 -9.22
C VAL A 23 -11.84 51.04 -10.18
N ALA A 24 -10.52 51.11 -10.05
CA ALA A 24 -9.62 50.35 -10.87
C ALA A 24 -8.90 49.31 -10.03
N ALA A 25 -9.12 48.08 -10.43
CA ALA A 25 -8.26 46.95 -10.23
C ALA A 25 -7.86 46.67 -8.75
N GLN A 26 -8.77 46.08 -8.00
CA GLN A 26 -8.31 45.12 -7.01
C GLN A 26 -7.52 44.05 -7.78
N PRO A 27 -6.23 43.81 -7.41
CA PRO A 27 -5.51 42.67 -7.97
C PRO A 27 -6.36 41.44 -7.75
N PRO A 28 -6.42 40.46 -8.70
CA PRO A 28 -7.13 39.23 -8.48
C PRO A 28 -6.65 38.65 -7.14
N GLU A 29 -7.59 38.42 -6.23
CA GLU A 29 -7.32 37.71 -5.00
C GLU A 29 -6.67 36.39 -5.44
N GLU A 30 -5.38 36.25 -5.20
CA GLU A 30 -4.68 34.99 -5.36
C GLU A 30 -5.40 33.98 -4.45
N THR A 31 -6.38 33.29 -4.99
CA THR A 31 -7.01 32.15 -4.33
C THR A 31 -5.90 31.15 -4.07
N LYS A 32 -5.36 31.17 -2.84
CA LYS A 32 -4.36 30.18 -2.43
C LYS A 32 -4.93 28.81 -2.77
N PRO A 33 -4.22 28.02 -3.58
CA PRO A 33 -4.71 26.72 -3.97
C PRO A 33 -5.01 25.92 -2.69
N LEU A 34 -6.21 25.35 -2.60
CA LEU A 34 -6.55 24.43 -1.54
C LEU A 34 -5.59 23.24 -1.65
N VAL A 35 -4.80 23.03 -0.62
CA VAL A 35 -3.82 21.94 -0.54
C VAL A 35 -4.03 21.12 0.71
N ARG A 36 -3.71 19.85 0.64
CA ARG A 36 -3.73 18.93 1.79
C ARG A 36 -2.45 18.11 1.84
N THR A 37 -2.07 17.67 3.02
CA THR A 37 -0.93 16.77 3.20
C THR A 37 -1.35 15.33 2.98
N VAL A 38 -0.55 14.60 2.22
CA VAL A 38 -0.68 13.17 2.00
C VAL A 38 0.60 12.50 2.46
N THR A 39 0.48 11.41 3.22
CA THR A 39 1.60 10.60 3.67
C THR A 39 1.43 9.17 3.21
N ILE A 40 2.43 8.65 2.52
CA ILE A 40 2.46 7.27 2.03
C ILE A 40 3.74 6.55 2.50
N PRO A 41 3.68 5.25 2.78
CA PRO A 41 4.88 4.45 3.01
C PRO A 41 5.56 4.15 1.67
N ILE A 42 6.87 4.32 1.62
CA ILE A 42 7.70 3.92 0.49
C ILE A 42 8.91 3.13 0.99
N SER A 43 9.42 2.22 0.18
CA SER A 43 10.71 1.54 0.44
C SER A 43 11.66 1.87 -0.68
N ILE A 44 12.87 2.31 -0.33
CA ILE A 44 13.88 2.79 -1.28
C ILE A 44 15.11 1.88 -1.18
N PHE A 45 15.56 1.39 -2.32
CA PHE A 45 16.70 0.48 -2.43
C PHE A 45 17.66 0.97 -3.50
N THR A 46 18.98 0.80 -3.29
CA THR A 46 19.92 0.83 -4.38
C THR A 46 20.05 -0.56 -5.02
N ARG A 47 20.50 -0.60 -6.27
CA ARG A 47 20.77 -1.89 -6.95
C ARG A 47 21.84 -2.70 -6.23
N GLN A 48 22.83 -2.04 -5.63
CA GLN A 48 23.88 -2.68 -4.88
C GLN A 48 23.33 -3.33 -3.61
N GLU A 49 22.50 -2.61 -2.83
CA GLU A 49 21.85 -3.16 -1.64
C GLU A 49 20.98 -4.38 -1.96
N LEU A 50 20.26 -4.35 -3.09
CA LEU A 50 19.47 -5.50 -3.55
C LEU A 50 20.31 -6.72 -3.87
N LYS A 51 21.56 -6.53 -4.35
CA LYS A 51 22.52 -7.62 -4.64
C LYS A 51 23.20 -8.13 -3.38
N GLU A 52 23.68 -7.23 -2.52
CA GLU A 52 24.50 -7.55 -1.36
C GLU A 52 23.67 -7.84 -0.11
N LYS A 53 22.36 -7.53 -0.13
CA LYS A 53 21.43 -7.62 1.00
C LYS A 53 21.91 -6.85 2.24
N LYS A 54 22.67 -5.77 2.03
CA LYS A 54 23.17 -4.87 3.06
C LYS A 54 22.57 -3.48 2.89
N VAL A 55 22.39 -2.77 4.00
CA VAL A 55 21.79 -1.44 4.06
C VAL A 55 22.89 -0.46 4.47
N ASP A 56 23.58 0.15 3.49
CA ASP A 56 24.75 0.99 3.78
C ASP A 56 24.74 2.38 3.11
N GLU A 57 23.79 2.71 2.23
CA GLU A 57 23.83 3.98 1.49
C GLU A 57 22.83 5.01 2.01
N ILE A 58 23.26 6.28 2.00
CA ILE A 58 22.42 7.46 2.27
C ILE A 58 21.69 7.83 0.97
N ILE A 59 20.37 7.91 1.02
CA ILE A 59 19.53 8.31 -0.11
C ILE A 59 19.16 9.78 0.04
N ASP A 60 19.50 10.59 -0.97
CA ASP A 60 19.12 12.00 -1.00
C ASP A 60 17.65 12.15 -1.42
N ALA A 61 16.87 12.80 -0.55
CA ALA A 61 15.47 13.10 -0.84
C ALA A 61 15.29 14.07 -2.03
N ALA A 62 16.32 14.86 -2.38
CA ALA A 62 16.29 15.76 -3.52
C ALA A 62 16.21 15.05 -4.86
N GLU A 63 16.56 13.77 -4.92
CA GLU A 63 16.46 12.94 -6.13
C GLU A 63 15.06 12.37 -6.38
N LEU A 64 14.09 12.60 -5.48
CA LEU A 64 12.75 12.04 -5.58
C LEU A 64 11.77 13.01 -6.24
N SER A 65 10.86 12.47 -7.01
CA SER A 65 9.69 13.19 -7.55
C SER A 65 8.41 12.41 -7.27
N VAL A 66 7.33 13.13 -6.99
CA VAL A 66 6.00 12.58 -6.76
C VAL A 66 5.02 13.11 -7.79
N MET A 67 4.30 12.22 -8.43
CA MET A 67 3.19 12.52 -9.33
C MET A 67 1.89 11.99 -8.72
N GLU A 68 0.86 12.82 -8.60
CA GLU A 68 -0.49 12.40 -8.23
C GLU A 68 -1.42 12.71 -9.39
N ASP A 69 -2.15 11.71 -9.88
CA ASP A 69 -3.03 11.80 -11.06
C ASP A 69 -2.35 12.46 -12.27
N LYS A 70 -1.04 12.20 -12.45
CA LYS A 70 -0.15 12.74 -13.49
C LYS A 70 0.30 14.19 -13.28
N GLU A 71 -0.04 14.83 -12.17
CA GLU A 71 0.43 16.15 -11.79
C GLU A 71 1.56 16.06 -10.76
N SER A 72 2.61 16.88 -10.95
CA SER A 72 3.75 16.92 -10.02
C SER A 72 3.33 17.55 -8.69
N GLN A 73 3.74 16.92 -7.58
CA GLN A 73 3.41 17.36 -6.23
C GLN A 73 4.68 17.70 -5.45
N GLN A 74 4.56 18.68 -4.53
CA GLN A 74 5.69 19.13 -3.72
C GLN A 74 5.92 18.17 -2.54
N ILE A 75 7.12 17.60 -2.46
CA ILE A 75 7.56 16.80 -1.31
C ILE A 75 7.82 17.74 -0.12
N LEU A 76 7.24 17.42 1.03
CA LEU A 76 7.44 18.13 2.30
C LEU A 76 8.47 17.46 3.19
N SER A 77 8.43 16.14 3.28
CA SER A 77 9.37 15.39 4.12
C SER A 77 9.51 13.94 3.72
N LEU A 78 10.69 13.40 3.97
CA LEU A 78 11.02 11.99 3.89
C LEU A 78 11.62 11.58 5.24
N ARG A 79 10.94 10.68 5.98
CA ARG A 79 11.36 10.25 7.31
C ARG A 79 11.58 8.75 7.33
N SER A 80 12.76 8.31 7.75
CA SER A 80 13.03 6.89 7.97
C SER A 80 12.13 6.32 9.07
N THR A 81 11.65 5.09 8.85
CA THR A 81 10.81 4.34 9.81
C THR A 81 11.41 2.98 10.13
N ASN A 82 12.73 2.80 9.87
CA ASN A 82 13.42 1.52 9.98
C ASN A 82 13.19 0.77 11.30
N ASP A 83 13.27 1.47 12.44
CA ASP A 83 13.12 0.88 13.78
C ASP A 83 11.72 1.08 14.38
N ALA A 84 10.81 1.69 13.62
CA ALA A 84 9.45 1.90 14.11
C ALA A 84 8.67 0.59 14.20
N PRO A 85 7.84 0.41 15.25
CA PRO A 85 6.96 -0.75 15.38
C PRO A 85 6.07 -0.93 14.17
N ILE A 86 5.76 -2.20 13.83
CA ILE A 86 4.84 -2.55 12.75
C ILE A 86 3.59 -3.23 13.29
N THR A 87 2.43 -2.94 12.70
CA THR A 87 1.21 -3.73 12.88
C THR A 87 1.12 -4.72 11.73
N LEU A 88 1.32 -6.01 12.02
CA LEU A 88 1.39 -7.10 11.04
C LEU A 88 0.27 -8.11 11.24
N ALA A 89 -0.49 -8.42 10.19
CA ALA A 89 -1.35 -9.59 10.18
C ALA A 89 -0.70 -10.71 9.36
N VAL A 90 -0.51 -11.87 9.96
CA VAL A 90 -0.06 -13.08 9.29
C VAL A 90 -1.30 -13.90 8.93
N LEU A 91 -1.55 -14.07 7.62
CA LEU A 91 -2.67 -14.80 7.08
C LEU A 91 -2.18 -16.02 6.31
N ILE A 92 -2.65 -17.19 6.68
CA ILE A 92 -2.24 -18.47 6.09
C ILE A 92 -3.49 -19.17 5.56
N GLN A 93 -3.46 -19.56 4.30
CA GLN A 93 -4.53 -20.38 3.73
C GLN A 93 -4.48 -21.80 4.31
N ASP A 94 -5.61 -22.29 4.81
CA ASP A 94 -5.67 -23.56 5.57
C ASP A 94 -5.63 -24.80 4.67
N GLU A 95 -5.88 -24.63 3.37
CA GLU A 95 -5.89 -25.67 2.36
C GLU A 95 -4.52 -25.93 1.70
N LEU A 96 -3.46 -25.23 2.11
CA LEU A 96 -2.11 -25.42 1.55
C LEU A 96 -1.64 -26.88 1.73
N VAL A 97 -0.82 -27.35 0.79
CA VAL A 97 -0.22 -28.69 0.90
C VAL A 97 0.56 -28.85 2.18
N SER A 98 0.61 -30.08 2.72
CA SER A 98 1.18 -30.36 4.07
C SER A 98 2.65 -29.99 4.22
N SER A 99 3.42 -29.92 3.13
CA SER A 99 4.81 -29.44 3.14
C SER A 99 4.94 -28.00 3.62
N PHE A 100 3.88 -27.18 3.55
CA PHE A 100 3.85 -25.85 4.17
C PHE A 100 4.17 -25.88 5.67
N ASN A 101 3.82 -26.94 6.38
CA ASN A 101 4.04 -27.04 7.83
C ASN A 101 5.52 -26.89 8.23
N LEU A 102 6.44 -27.17 7.32
CA LEU A 102 7.89 -26.92 7.50
C LEU A 102 8.22 -25.42 7.58
N GLN A 103 7.34 -24.55 7.09
CA GLN A 103 7.54 -23.10 7.08
C GLN A 103 7.03 -22.42 8.37
N LEU A 104 6.33 -23.13 9.25
CA LEU A 104 5.78 -22.55 10.48
C LEU A 104 6.88 -22.03 11.41
N LYS A 105 8.00 -22.78 11.53
CA LYS A 105 9.15 -22.33 12.33
C LYS A 105 9.79 -21.07 11.74
N PRO A 106 10.18 -20.98 10.47
CA PRO A 106 10.64 -19.74 9.83
C PRO A 106 9.70 -18.54 10.02
N ILE A 107 8.38 -18.74 9.90
CA ILE A 107 7.38 -17.68 10.13
C ILE A 107 7.40 -17.23 11.60
N GLY A 108 7.45 -18.18 12.53
CA GLY A 108 7.53 -17.89 13.96
C GLY A 108 8.80 -17.12 14.34
N ASP A 109 9.93 -17.52 13.78
CA ASP A 109 11.22 -16.86 14.01
C ASP A 109 11.20 -15.42 13.44
N PHE A 110 10.63 -15.21 12.26
CA PHE A 110 10.42 -13.87 11.69
C PHE A 110 9.55 -12.99 12.60
N ILE A 111 8.43 -13.52 13.13
CA ILE A 111 7.55 -12.77 14.04
C ILE A 111 8.32 -12.32 15.29
N ARG A 112 9.13 -13.19 15.90
CA ARG A 112 9.88 -12.89 17.12
C ARG A 112 10.98 -11.84 16.92
N GLN A 113 11.45 -11.67 15.68
CA GLN A 113 12.51 -10.71 15.33
C GLN A 113 11.98 -9.32 14.95
N LEU A 114 10.66 -9.10 14.94
CA LEU A 114 10.09 -7.79 14.66
C LEU A 114 10.50 -6.75 15.71
N PRO A 115 10.57 -5.45 15.33
CA PRO A 115 10.91 -4.38 16.26
C PRO A 115 10.03 -4.38 17.51
N GLU A 116 10.59 -3.96 18.64
CA GLU A 116 9.86 -3.84 19.90
C GLU A 116 8.63 -2.93 19.74
N GLY A 117 7.53 -3.28 20.42
CA GLY A 117 6.25 -2.57 20.30
C GLY A 117 5.43 -2.95 19.05
N SER A 118 5.96 -3.80 18.17
CA SER A 118 5.18 -4.33 17.03
C SER A 118 3.98 -5.12 17.53
N ARG A 119 2.91 -5.10 16.74
CA ARG A 119 1.67 -5.86 17.02
C ARG A 119 1.43 -6.88 15.93
N VAL A 120 1.22 -8.13 16.33
CA VAL A 120 1.00 -9.22 15.40
C VAL A 120 -0.35 -9.89 15.66
N MET A 121 -1.09 -10.14 14.57
CA MET A 121 -2.28 -10.97 14.51
C MET A 121 -1.97 -12.21 13.66
N VAL A 122 -2.48 -13.38 14.05
CA VAL A 122 -2.42 -14.60 13.24
C VAL A 122 -3.84 -15.02 12.89
N GLY A 123 -4.08 -15.25 11.61
CA GLY A 123 -5.35 -15.72 11.07
C GLY A 123 -5.18 -16.81 10.02
N TYR A 124 -6.19 -17.64 9.89
CA TYR A 124 -6.24 -18.68 8.85
C TYR A 124 -7.39 -18.40 7.91
N LEU A 125 -7.11 -18.52 6.61
CA LEU A 125 -8.11 -18.36 5.55
C LEU A 125 -8.64 -19.76 5.20
N ARG A 126 -9.96 -19.89 5.16
CA ARG A 126 -10.62 -21.13 4.75
C ARG A 126 -11.91 -20.81 3.99
N GLY A 127 -12.05 -21.35 2.78
CA GLY A 127 -13.21 -21.08 1.95
C GLY A 127 -13.47 -19.58 1.76
N GLY A 128 -12.44 -18.78 1.51
CA GLY A 128 -12.52 -17.32 1.36
C GLY A 128 -12.77 -16.52 2.65
N SER A 129 -13.01 -17.19 3.77
CA SER A 129 -13.28 -16.54 5.07
C SER A 129 -12.04 -16.52 5.96
N MET A 130 -11.93 -15.49 6.83
CA MET A 130 -10.82 -15.35 7.76
C MET A 130 -11.24 -15.74 9.20
N GLY A 131 -10.61 -16.79 9.74
CA GLY A 131 -10.67 -17.18 11.15
C GLY A 131 -9.49 -16.60 11.93
N THR A 132 -9.76 -15.83 12.99
CA THR A 132 -8.70 -15.28 13.85
C THR A 132 -8.20 -16.35 14.82
N ARG A 133 -6.92 -16.69 14.76
CA ARG A 133 -6.27 -17.58 15.74
C ARG A 133 -5.72 -16.80 16.93
N GLN A 134 -5.01 -15.69 16.65
CA GLN A 134 -4.50 -14.74 17.64
C GLN A 134 -4.88 -13.33 17.21
N ARG A 135 -5.55 -12.58 18.07
CA ARG A 135 -5.82 -11.15 17.85
C ARG A 135 -4.52 -10.36 17.97
N PHE A 136 -4.49 -9.13 17.46
CA PHE A 136 -3.33 -8.24 17.61
C PHE A 136 -2.83 -8.22 19.05
N THR A 137 -1.56 -8.56 19.24
CA THR A 137 -0.85 -8.56 20.50
C THR A 137 0.56 -8.01 20.31
N THR A 138 1.10 -7.37 21.33
CA THR A 138 2.51 -6.96 21.40
C THR A 138 3.42 -8.07 21.92
N ASP A 139 2.84 -9.15 22.46
CA ASP A 139 3.57 -10.36 22.82
C ASP A 139 3.85 -11.18 21.55
N LEU A 140 5.03 -10.96 20.97
CA LEU A 140 5.47 -11.59 19.74
C LEU A 140 5.64 -13.11 19.89
N SER A 141 6.05 -13.57 21.06
CA SER A 141 6.16 -15.01 21.35
C SER A 141 4.80 -15.68 21.34
N LYS A 142 3.81 -15.07 22.01
CA LYS A 142 2.42 -15.55 21.99
C LYS A 142 1.84 -15.59 20.58
N ALA A 143 2.15 -14.56 19.75
CA ALA A 143 1.71 -14.55 18.36
C ALA A 143 2.35 -15.70 17.57
N ALA A 144 3.66 -15.89 17.68
CA ALA A 144 4.39 -16.95 16.99
C ALA A 144 3.93 -18.36 17.45
N ASP A 145 3.70 -18.56 18.74
CA ASP A 145 3.25 -19.84 19.31
C ASP A 145 1.80 -20.18 18.95
N SER A 146 1.03 -19.19 18.48
CA SER A 146 -0.33 -19.41 17.97
C SER A 146 -0.38 -20.05 16.57
N LEU A 147 0.75 -20.11 15.86
CA LEU A 147 0.83 -20.79 14.57
C LEU A 147 0.48 -22.27 14.74
N ARG A 148 -0.25 -22.82 13.77
CA ARG A 148 -0.64 -24.22 13.76
C ARG A 148 -0.46 -24.85 12.38
N ILE A 149 -0.41 -26.15 12.32
CA ILE A 149 -0.43 -26.91 11.08
C ILE A 149 -1.69 -26.60 10.26
N VAL A 150 -1.55 -26.57 8.93
CA VAL A 150 -2.67 -26.44 7.99
C VAL A 150 -3.37 -27.77 7.81
N SER A 151 -4.65 -27.73 7.44
CA SER A 151 -5.45 -28.94 7.27
C SER A 151 -5.11 -29.71 5.99
N GLY A 152 -4.62 -29.01 4.97
CA GLY A 152 -4.35 -29.60 3.64
C GLY A 152 -5.59 -30.07 2.91
N SER A 153 -6.79 -29.77 3.40
CA SER A 153 -8.06 -30.26 2.83
C SER A 153 -8.40 -29.51 1.55
N VAL A 154 -8.60 -30.25 0.46
CA VAL A 154 -9.07 -29.68 -0.82
C VAL A 154 -10.56 -29.40 -0.85
N ALA A 155 -11.33 -29.80 0.18
CA ALA A 155 -12.80 -29.68 0.16
C ALA A 155 -13.29 -28.20 0.08
N THR A 156 -12.50 -27.26 0.60
CA THR A 156 -12.79 -25.82 0.53
C THR A 156 -11.74 -25.06 -0.28
N ALA A 157 -10.76 -25.77 -0.85
CA ALA A 157 -9.79 -25.20 -1.77
C ALA A 157 -10.51 -24.69 -3.04
N GLY A 158 -9.98 -23.63 -3.61
CA GLY A 158 -10.58 -23.03 -4.82
C GLY A 158 -11.38 -21.76 -4.56
N THR A 159 -11.65 -21.40 -3.30
CA THR A 159 -12.09 -20.04 -2.96
C THR A 159 -10.87 -19.19 -2.60
N GLY A 160 -10.65 -18.14 -3.35
CA GLY A 160 -9.45 -17.29 -3.21
C GLY A 160 -9.34 -16.60 -1.87
N PRO A 161 -8.14 -16.11 -1.52
CA PRO A 161 -7.85 -15.51 -0.21
C PRO A 161 -8.43 -14.11 -0.04
N TYR A 162 -8.86 -13.48 -1.13
CA TYR A 162 -9.08 -12.02 -1.22
C TYR A 162 -10.23 -11.53 -0.35
N GLY A 163 -11.32 -12.30 -0.22
CA GLY A 163 -12.43 -12.00 0.70
C GLY A 163 -11.98 -11.93 2.15
N GLY A 164 -11.15 -12.89 2.58
CA GLY A 164 -10.56 -12.93 3.93
C GLY A 164 -9.56 -11.80 4.15
N VAL A 165 -8.72 -11.48 3.16
CA VAL A 165 -7.82 -10.32 3.19
C VAL A 165 -8.62 -9.03 3.35
N ALA A 166 -9.66 -8.82 2.52
CA ALA A 166 -10.51 -7.63 2.61
C ALA A 166 -11.24 -7.51 3.97
N THR A 167 -11.60 -8.63 4.60
CA THR A 167 -12.20 -8.65 5.94
C THR A 167 -11.17 -8.28 7.01
N THR A 168 -9.93 -8.73 6.86
CA THR A 168 -8.84 -8.42 7.79
C THR A 168 -8.53 -6.93 7.87
N MET A 169 -8.70 -6.18 6.77
CA MET A 169 -8.46 -4.72 6.75
C MET A 169 -9.26 -3.96 7.82
N LYS A 170 -10.49 -4.42 8.16
CA LYS A 170 -11.30 -3.83 9.23
C LYS A 170 -10.62 -3.92 10.61
N ARG A 171 -9.75 -4.92 10.83
CA ARG A 171 -9.01 -5.08 12.08
C ARG A 171 -7.93 -4.03 12.26
N PHE A 172 -7.37 -3.52 11.16
CA PHE A 172 -6.38 -2.45 11.17
C PHE A 172 -6.99 -1.07 11.49
N GLU A 173 -8.29 -0.87 11.26
CA GLU A 173 -8.95 0.41 11.56
C GLU A 173 -8.87 0.77 13.06
N ALA A 174 -8.91 -0.24 13.93
CA ALA A 174 -8.78 -0.07 15.38
C ALA A 174 -7.32 0.01 15.88
N MET A 175 -6.34 -0.12 14.99
CA MET A 175 -4.92 -0.10 15.33
C MET A 175 -4.33 1.30 15.13
N PRO A 176 -3.25 1.64 15.89
CA PRO A 176 -2.56 2.91 15.69
C PRO A 176 -2.15 3.14 14.24
N ALA A 177 -2.17 4.41 13.81
CA ALA A 177 -1.58 4.79 12.54
C ALA A 177 -0.07 4.49 12.53
N GLY A 178 0.50 4.23 11.36
CA GLY A 178 1.92 3.92 11.21
C GLY A 178 2.13 2.78 10.21
N ARG A 179 3.20 2.03 10.40
CA ARG A 179 3.57 0.90 9.55
C ARG A 179 2.57 -0.25 9.69
N ARG A 180 1.95 -0.61 8.60
CA ARG A 180 0.93 -1.67 8.55
C ARG A 180 1.20 -2.62 7.40
N ALA A 181 1.19 -3.92 7.67
CA ALA A 181 1.37 -4.91 6.63
C ALA A 181 0.53 -6.17 6.86
N ILE A 182 0.28 -6.89 5.77
CA ILE A 182 -0.17 -8.28 5.78
C ILE A 182 0.94 -9.14 5.20
N LEU A 183 1.25 -10.24 5.86
CA LEU A 183 1.99 -11.38 5.36
C LEU A 183 0.96 -12.43 4.97
N LEU A 184 0.76 -12.64 3.67
CA LEU A 184 -0.21 -13.58 3.13
C LEU A 184 0.51 -14.80 2.56
N VAL A 185 0.19 -16.01 3.04
CA VAL A 185 0.63 -17.26 2.41
C VAL A 185 -0.58 -17.95 1.79
N SER A 186 -0.59 -18.07 0.47
CA SER A 186 -1.75 -18.57 -0.28
C SER A 186 -1.34 -19.03 -1.67
N ASP A 187 -2.18 -19.84 -2.31
CA ASP A 187 -2.08 -20.13 -3.75
C ASP A 187 -2.69 -19.02 -4.64
N GLY A 188 -3.43 -18.07 -4.06
CA GLY A 188 -4.00 -16.93 -4.76
C GLY A 188 -5.09 -17.27 -5.79
N PHE A 189 -5.43 -18.55 -5.95
CA PHE A 189 -6.36 -19.03 -6.97
C PHE A 189 -7.81 -19.00 -6.47
N ASP A 190 -8.73 -18.60 -7.35
CA ASP A 190 -10.17 -18.61 -7.08
C ASP A 190 -10.92 -19.23 -8.27
N VAL A 191 -11.55 -20.39 -8.06
CA VAL A 191 -12.31 -21.09 -9.09
C VAL A 191 -13.59 -20.36 -9.49
N THR A 192 -14.14 -19.51 -8.62
CA THR A 192 -15.38 -18.78 -8.89
C THR A 192 -15.21 -17.75 -10.00
N GLU A 193 -13.97 -17.32 -10.23
CA GLU A 193 -13.60 -16.35 -11.27
C GLU A 193 -13.19 -17.00 -12.60
N GLY A 194 -13.20 -18.35 -12.66
CA GLY A 194 -12.83 -19.12 -13.85
C GLY A 194 -11.34 -19.48 -13.92
N GLU A 195 -11.00 -20.39 -14.83
CA GLU A 195 -9.64 -20.93 -14.95
C GLU A 195 -8.74 -20.16 -15.94
N ALA A 196 -9.28 -19.15 -16.64
CA ALA A 196 -8.48 -18.39 -17.59
C ALA A 196 -7.40 -17.59 -16.84
N PRO A 197 -6.14 -17.53 -17.34
CA PRO A 197 -5.04 -16.86 -16.64
C PRO A 197 -5.29 -15.39 -16.28
N GLY A 198 -6.17 -14.70 -17.00
CA GLY A 198 -6.53 -13.30 -16.75
C GLY A 198 -7.77 -13.10 -15.87
N SER A 199 -8.56 -14.14 -15.58
CA SER A 199 -9.84 -13.98 -14.87
C SER A 199 -9.67 -13.48 -13.44
N VAL A 200 -8.66 -13.98 -12.71
CA VAL A 200 -8.37 -13.58 -11.32
C VAL A 200 -7.97 -12.10 -11.22
N LEU A 201 -7.38 -11.52 -12.27
CA LEU A 201 -6.91 -10.13 -12.24
C LEU A 201 -8.04 -9.12 -12.07
N HIS A 202 -9.25 -9.45 -12.47
CA HIS A 202 -10.42 -8.58 -12.37
C HIS A 202 -11.47 -9.10 -11.39
N ALA A 203 -11.09 -10.08 -10.58
CA ALA A 203 -11.96 -10.66 -9.56
C ALA A 203 -12.48 -9.58 -8.58
N PRO A 204 -13.80 -9.47 -8.33
CA PRO A 204 -14.37 -8.45 -7.45
C PRO A 204 -13.80 -8.48 -6.04
N ASP A 205 -13.44 -9.66 -5.51
CA ASP A 205 -12.85 -9.81 -4.19
C ASP A 205 -11.41 -9.31 -4.14
N LEU A 206 -10.63 -9.53 -5.20
CA LEU A 206 -9.29 -8.95 -5.35
C LEU A 206 -9.35 -7.43 -5.41
N GLU A 207 -10.23 -6.85 -6.23
CA GLU A 207 -10.44 -5.39 -6.29
C GLU A 207 -10.83 -4.81 -4.95
N ARG A 208 -11.70 -5.50 -4.22
CA ARG A 208 -12.12 -5.10 -2.88
C ARG A 208 -10.98 -5.16 -1.87
N ALA A 209 -10.13 -6.19 -1.93
CA ALA A 209 -8.96 -6.33 -1.08
C ALA A 209 -7.96 -5.20 -1.34
N ILE A 210 -7.63 -4.92 -2.62
CA ILE A 210 -6.75 -3.81 -3.02
C ILE A 210 -7.30 -2.47 -2.52
N SER A 211 -8.55 -2.15 -2.86
CA SER A 211 -9.17 -0.88 -2.46
C SER A 211 -9.18 -0.67 -0.94
N ARG A 212 -9.44 -1.72 -0.16
CA ARG A 212 -9.42 -1.64 1.31
C ARG A 212 -8.00 -1.48 1.85
N ALA A 213 -7.02 -2.18 1.28
CA ALA A 213 -5.62 -2.05 1.67
C ALA A 213 -5.11 -0.62 1.43
N GLN A 214 -5.39 -0.04 0.28
CA GLN A 214 -5.04 1.33 -0.06
C GLN A 214 -5.73 2.37 0.85
N ARG A 215 -7.00 2.13 1.25
CA ARG A 215 -7.73 2.99 2.20
C ARG A 215 -7.18 2.93 3.62
N THR A 216 -6.62 1.82 4.02
CA THR A 216 -6.09 1.59 5.37
C THR A 216 -4.57 1.75 5.46
N GLY A 217 -3.89 2.00 4.32
CA GLY A 217 -2.44 2.12 4.24
C GLY A 217 -1.72 0.83 4.63
N VAL A 218 -2.25 -0.32 4.21
CA VAL A 218 -1.69 -1.64 4.53
C VAL A 218 -0.98 -2.19 3.30
N ALA A 219 0.32 -2.44 3.39
CA ALA A 219 1.09 -3.13 2.36
C ALA A 219 0.85 -4.65 2.47
N VAL A 220 0.73 -5.35 1.34
CA VAL A 220 0.57 -6.80 1.33
C VAL A 220 1.81 -7.47 0.75
N TYR A 221 2.45 -8.30 1.55
CA TYR A 221 3.53 -9.20 1.15
C TYR A 221 2.94 -10.59 1.00
N SER A 222 2.95 -11.16 -0.20
CA SER A 222 2.37 -12.46 -0.46
C SER A 222 3.42 -13.51 -0.81
N PHE A 223 3.25 -14.70 -0.27
CA PHE A 223 4.02 -15.89 -0.61
C PHE A 223 3.11 -16.88 -1.32
N TYR A 224 3.45 -17.18 -2.56
CA TYR A 224 2.80 -18.28 -3.25
C TYR A 224 3.18 -19.60 -2.60
N PHE A 225 2.17 -20.36 -2.20
CA PHE A 225 2.31 -21.74 -1.75
C PHE A 225 1.11 -22.54 -2.27
N PRO A 226 1.30 -23.69 -2.95
CA PRO A 226 0.22 -24.37 -3.61
C PRO A 226 -0.76 -25.04 -2.64
N THR A 227 -1.99 -25.22 -3.11
CA THR A 227 -2.97 -26.20 -2.60
C THR A 227 -2.97 -27.43 -3.50
N GLY A 228 -3.68 -28.48 -3.12
CA GLY A 228 -3.86 -29.64 -4.00
C GLY A 228 -4.53 -29.32 -5.33
N LEU A 229 -5.19 -28.15 -5.48
CA LEU A 229 -5.78 -27.71 -6.75
C LEU A 229 -4.79 -27.00 -7.67
N THR A 230 -3.75 -26.41 -7.11
CA THR A 230 -2.78 -25.60 -7.87
C THR A 230 -1.42 -26.29 -7.98
N GLU A 231 -1.17 -27.32 -7.17
CA GLU A 231 0.03 -28.14 -7.28
C GLU A 231 0.05 -28.89 -8.61
N ASN A 232 1.11 -28.73 -9.38
CA ASN A 232 1.32 -29.35 -10.71
C ASN A 232 0.33 -28.91 -11.82
N LEU A 233 -0.51 -27.90 -11.59
CA LEU A 233 -1.45 -27.38 -12.58
C LEU A 233 -1.03 -25.97 -13.03
N GLY A 234 -0.15 -25.90 -14.02
CA GLY A 234 0.51 -24.67 -14.48
C GLY A 234 -0.43 -23.44 -14.68
N VAL A 235 -1.60 -23.64 -15.30
CA VAL A 235 -2.55 -22.54 -15.58
C VAL A 235 -3.13 -21.95 -14.28
N ARG A 236 -3.57 -22.78 -13.34
CA ARG A 236 -4.13 -22.34 -12.04
C ARG A 236 -3.07 -21.71 -11.16
N SER A 237 -1.87 -22.28 -11.15
CA SER A 237 -0.73 -21.70 -10.44
C SER A 237 -0.38 -20.31 -10.99
N ILE A 238 -0.30 -20.15 -12.31
CA ILE A 238 -0.03 -18.86 -12.96
C ILE A 238 -1.12 -17.84 -12.63
N ALA A 239 -2.40 -18.23 -12.71
CA ALA A 239 -3.52 -17.36 -12.38
C ALA A 239 -3.46 -16.88 -10.91
N GLY A 240 -3.22 -17.80 -9.97
CA GLY A 240 -3.10 -17.45 -8.57
C GLY A 240 -1.92 -16.53 -8.28
N GLN A 241 -0.75 -16.83 -8.85
CA GLN A 241 0.43 -15.96 -8.72
C GLN A 241 0.17 -14.56 -9.28
N ALA A 242 -0.48 -14.44 -10.44
CA ALA A 242 -0.82 -13.15 -11.03
C ALA A 242 -1.74 -12.31 -10.12
N GLY A 243 -2.71 -12.92 -9.45
CA GLY A 243 -3.56 -12.25 -8.47
C GLY A 243 -2.80 -11.78 -7.24
N LEU A 244 -1.90 -12.62 -6.70
CA LEU A 244 -1.02 -12.26 -5.58
C LEU A 244 -0.04 -11.13 -5.96
N ASP A 245 0.54 -11.20 -7.16
CA ASP A 245 1.42 -10.16 -7.69
C ASP A 245 0.70 -8.82 -7.78
N ARG A 246 -0.50 -8.80 -8.34
CA ARG A 246 -1.30 -7.59 -8.46
C ARG A 246 -1.66 -7.01 -7.08
N LEU A 247 -2.15 -7.84 -6.15
CA LEU A 247 -2.48 -7.41 -4.79
C LEU A 247 -1.28 -6.75 -4.11
N SER A 248 -0.12 -7.40 -4.17
CA SER A 248 1.09 -6.90 -3.53
C SER A 248 1.60 -5.63 -4.19
N TYR A 249 1.68 -5.59 -5.52
CA TYR A 249 2.13 -4.41 -6.28
C TYR A 249 1.25 -3.18 -6.01
N GLU A 250 -0.06 -3.31 -6.10
CA GLU A 250 -1.02 -2.21 -5.91
C GLU A 250 -0.99 -1.64 -4.48
N THR A 251 -0.55 -2.43 -3.50
CA THR A 251 -0.51 -2.03 -2.09
C THR A 251 0.88 -1.63 -1.59
N GLY A 252 1.91 -1.66 -2.46
CA GLY A 252 3.29 -1.28 -2.13
C GLY A 252 4.09 -2.36 -1.41
N GLY A 253 3.61 -3.60 -1.42
CA GLY A 253 4.34 -4.78 -0.96
C GLY A 253 5.07 -5.50 -2.09
N ARG A 254 5.24 -6.81 -1.93
CA ARG A 254 5.87 -7.70 -2.92
C ARG A 254 5.30 -9.10 -2.84
N SER A 255 5.16 -9.73 -3.98
CA SER A 255 4.86 -11.15 -4.09
C SER A 255 6.14 -11.99 -4.31
N TYR A 256 6.14 -13.19 -3.77
CA TYR A 256 7.26 -14.13 -3.83
C TYR A 256 6.75 -15.49 -4.29
N SER A 257 7.41 -16.04 -5.30
CA SER A 257 7.13 -17.37 -5.85
C SER A 257 8.43 -18.05 -6.30
N GLN A 258 8.47 -19.38 -6.27
CA GLN A 258 9.55 -20.20 -6.82
C GLN A 258 8.95 -21.20 -7.82
N GLY A 259 8.63 -20.72 -9.02
CA GLY A 259 7.93 -21.51 -10.01
C GLY A 259 6.49 -21.84 -9.59
N SER A 260 5.95 -22.98 -10.06
CA SER A 260 4.59 -23.42 -9.77
C SER A 260 4.48 -24.35 -8.54
N GLY A 261 5.59 -24.79 -8.01
CA GLY A 261 5.65 -25.70 -6.85
C GLY A 261 5.75 -25.00 -5.52
N ALA A 262 5.74 -25.80 -4.44
CA ALA A 262 6.00 -25.33 -3.09
C ALA A 262 7.47 -24.91 -2.96
N PRO A 263 7.76 -23.71 -2.42
CA PRO A 263 9.13 -23.31 -2.12
C PRO A 263 9.72 -24.22 -1.01
N VAL A 264 11.00 -24.54 -1.15
CA VAL A 264 11.73 -25.35 -0.15
C VAL A 264 11.80 -24.63 1.19
N THR A 265 12.03 -23.31 1.14
CA THR A 265 12.06 -22.45 2.33
C THR A 265 11.60 -21.03 2.02
N LEU A 266 10.92 -20.41 2.99
CA LEU A 266 10.52 -18.98 2.93
C LEU A 266 11.59 -18.04 3.51
N THR A 267 12.67 -18.57 4.12
CA THR A 267 13.69 -17.76 4.80
C THR A 267 14.28 -16.65 3.92
N PRO A 268 14.70 -16.88 2.64
CA PRO A 268 15.24 -15.80 1.80
C PRO A 268 14.24 -14.67 1.53
N PHE A 269 12.95 -14.97 1.58
CA PHE A 269 11.88 -13.99 1.38
C PHE A 269 11.68 -13.12 2.63
N PHE A 270 11.83 -13.70 3.82
CA PHE A 270 11.85 -12.94 5.07
C PHE A 270 13.04 -11.98 5.15
N ASP A 271 14.20 -12.38 4.64
CA ASP A 271 15.38 -11.51 4.55
C ASP A 271 15.07 -10.29 3.66
N ASP A 272 14.41 -10.49 2.50
CA ASP A 272 13.99 -9.38 1.62
C ASP A 272 12.94 -8.48 2.28
N ILE A 273 11.97 -9.04 3.02
CA ILE A 273 10.99 -8.25 3.77
C ILE A 273 11.68 -7.46 4.88
N ASN A 274 12.58 -8.08 5.65
CA ASN A 274 13.32 -7.39 6.69
C ASN A 274 14.12 -6.21 6.12
N MET A 275 14.77 -6.41 4.99
CA MET A 275 15.46 -5.33 4.26
C MET A 275 14.46 -4.24 3.84
N ALA A 276 13.30 -4.60 3.27
CA ALA A 276 12.28 -3.65 2.88
C ALA A 276 11.75 -2.85 4.07
N LEU A 277 11.56 -3.48 5.22
CA LEU A 277 11.13 -2.83 6.45
C LEU A 277 12.21 -1.88 7.00
N LYS A 278 13.50 -2.25 6.93
CA LYS A 278 14.62 -1.38 7.32
C LYS A 278 14.79 -0.18 6.37
N ARG A 279 14.41 -0.31 5.12
CA ARG A 279 14.47 0.73 4.09
C ARG A 279 13.14 1.44 3.87
N GLN A 280 12.21 1.32 4.80
CA GLN A 280 10.92 2.00 4.72
C GLN A 280 11.00 3.43 5.22
N PHE A 281 10.39 4.34 4.46
CA PHE A 281 10.27 5.75 4.74
C PHE A 281 8.80 6.17 4.71
N SER A 282 8.50 7.22 5.46
CA SER A 282 7.24 7.95 5.38
C SER A 282 7.45 9.17 4.50
N LEU A 283 6.92 9.14 3.29
CA LEU A 283 6.97 10.24 2.34
C LEU A 283 5.72 11.10 2.51
N THR A 284 5.91 12.39 2.82
CA THR A 284 4.81 13.35 2.94
C THR A 284 4.94 14.41 1.86
N TYR A 285 3.84 14.70 1.15
CA TYR A 285 3.78 15.71 0.10
C TYR A 285 2.49 16.54 0.17
N LEU A 286 2.48 17.69 -0.49
CA LEU A 286 1.29 18.52 -0.68
C LEU A 286 0.52 18.03 -1.90
N SER A 287 -0.74 17.65 -1.70
CA SER A 287 -1.66 17.32 -2.79
C SER A 287 -2.51 18.53 -3.14
N THR A 288 -2.61 18.83 -4.42
CA THR A 288 -3.53 19.82 -5.00
C THR A 288 -4.91 19.22 -5.33
N HIS A 289 -5.05 17.89 -5.23
CA HIS A 289 -6.28 17.18 -5.55
C HIS A 289 -7.22 17.09 -4.35
N MET A 290 -8.33 17.82 -4.42
CA MET A 290 -9.33 17.90 -3.34
C MET A 290 -10.55 17.01 -3.57
N LYS A 291 -10.62 16.32 -4.71
CA LYS A 291 -11.75 15.43 -5.04
C LYS A 291 -11.65 14.16 -4.19
N LYS A 292 -12.77 13.77 -3.58
CA LYS A 292 -12.86 12.48 -2.87
C LYS A 292 -12.78 11.32 -3.86
N GLY A 293 -12.11 10.26 -3.48
CA GLY A 293 -11.98 9.06 -4.30
C GLY A 293 -10.56 8.50 -4.34
N TYR A 294 -10.31 7.67 -5.32
CA TYR A 294 -9.00 7.10 -5.59
C TYR A 294 -8.09 8.11 -6.30
N HIS A 295 -6.88 8.25 -5.81
CA HIS A 295 -5.82 9.04 -6.43
C HIS A 295 -4.63 8.14 -6.72
N ARG A 296 -4.21 8.12 -7.98
CA ARG A 296 -3.03 7.36 -8.39
C ARG A 296 -1.77 8.12 -7.99
N VAL A 297 -0.78 7.42 -7.42
CA VAL A 297 0.50 7.99 -7.04
C VAL A 297 1.62 7.28 -7.78
N GLU A 298 2.59 8.03 -8.23
CA GLU A 298 3.83 7.53 -8.80
C GLU A 298 5.01 8.25 -8.12
N VAL A 299 5.95 7.49 -7.58
CA VAL A 299 7.18 8.01 -6.98
C VAL A 299 8.37 7.53 -7.79
N LYS A 300 9.19 8.47 -8.25
CA LYS A 300 10.38 8.19 -9.06
C LYS A 300 11.62 8.82 -8.45
N SER A 301 12.77 8.21 -8.71
CA SER A 301 14.08 8.81 -8.49
C SER A 301 14.70 9.21 -9.83
N SER A 302 15.44 10.31 -9.86
CA SER A 302 16.30 10.69 -11.00
C SER A 302 17.53 9.77 -11.11
N ASN A 303 17.90 9.10 -10.01
CA ASN A 303 18.99 8.14 -9.97
C ASN A 303 18.52 6.77 -10.49
N PRO A 304 19.07 6.26 -11.63
CA PRO A 304 18.66 4.98 -12.21
C PRO A 304 19.09 3.76 -11.37
N GLU A 305 20.02 3.93 -10.43
CA GLU A 305 20.42 2.87 -9.51
C GLU A 305 19.44 2.67 -8.34
N VAL A 306 18.47 3.58 -8.19
CA VAL A 306 17.47 3.54 -7.11
C VAL A 306 16.20 2.85 -7.59
N THR A 307 15.70 1.93 -6.78
CA THR A 307 14.38 1.26 -6.95
C THR A 307 13.47 1.67 -5.82
N ILE A 308 12.25 2.12 -6.13
CA ILE A 308 11.26 2.54 -5.15
C ILE A 308 10.06 1.61 -5.21
N ARG A 309 9.63 1.12 -4.05
CA ARG A 309 8.34 0.42 -3.89
C ARG A 309 7.39 1.30 -3.11
N HIS A 310 6.20 1.48 -3.62
CA HIS A 310 5.16 2.33 -3.01
C HIS A 310 3.76 1.81 -3.39
N PRO A 311 2.71 2.10 -2.62
CA PRO A 311 1.33 1.84 -3.04
C PRO A 311 1.02 2.65 -4.30
N GLN A 312 0.33 2.03 -5.28
CA GLN A 312 0.03 2.66 -6.56
C GLN A 312 -1.01 3.79 -6.45
N GLY A 313 -1.58 3.96 -5.29
CA GLY A 313 -2.50 5.05 -4.98
C GLY A 313 -3.09 4.92 -3.58
N TYR A 314 -3.94 5.87 -3.25
CA TYR A 314 -4.64 5.92 -1.97
C TYR A 314 -6.06 6.46 -2.17
N TYR A 315 -6.90 6.33 -1.14
CA TYR A 315 -8.25 6.89 -1.14
C TYR A 315 -8.35 8.11 -0.23
N TYR A 316 -8.79 9.24 -0.78
CA TYR A 316 -9.22 10.42 -0.03
C TYR A 316 -10.71 10.32 0.32
N ARG A 317 -11.06 10.55 1.60
CA ARG A 317 -12.43 10.40 2.15
C ARG A 317 -13.17 11.72 2.28
#